data_d5e992c6d7acfc8c36447cca4e4fa8d8
#
_entry.id   d5e992c6d7acfc8c36447cca4e4fa8d8
#
_cell.length_a   1.000
_cell.length_b   1.000
_cell.length_c   1.000
_cell.angle_alpha   90.00
_cell.angle_beta   90.00
_cell.angle_gamma   90.00
#
_symmetry.space_group_name_H-M   'P 1'
#
loop_
_entity.id
_entity.type
_entity.pdbx_description
1 polymer ?
#
loop_
_entity_poly.entity_id
_entity_poly.type
_entity_poly.pdbx_seq_one_letter_code
_entity_poly.pdbx_strand_id
1 'polypeptide(L)'
;LGLERFDLLHDYGSSHGLTRIIRLAYWEHPTYVALLRRSYELWRELEGLAGERLLHITGSVDAGPGGGAIFEGALESSELHGLAHEVMDGDELHRRFPGYRLPRQIRCLYQPDGGFLLPERCDVAHVEQALANGAEVRCREPVIAWEANGGRVRVRTPRGHYEAGRLVICAGPWASKLVPELDRLAVPERQVLAWLQPPRPEYFRLGAFPVFNLEVEEGRYYGFPSFLVPGFKFGKYHHRGEQVDPDTVNREPEPADENLLRAFARRYFPDGAGATLMLKTCLFTNTPDRHFILDHHPSHPEVTVAAGFSGHGYKFCSVVGEVMADLAQDGRSRHDIEFFRLRRFAAGS
;
A
#
# COMPACT_ATOMS: atom_id res chain seq x y z
N LEU A 1 -2.13 -19.65 -14.54
CA LEU A 1 -3.03 -20.05 -13.45
C LEU A 1 -2.70 -19.23 -12.21
N GLY A 2 -3.69 -18.54 -11.63
CA GLY A 2 -3.65 -17.91 -10.32
C GLY A 2 -4.33 -18.79 -9.27
N LEU A 3 -3.70 -18.92 -8.10
CA LEU A 3 -4.27 -19.66 -6.95
C LEU A 3 -4.43 -18.67 -5.80
N GLU A 4 -5.68 -18.49 -5.34
CA GLU A 4 -6.04 -17.62 -4.23
C GLU A 4 -6.60 -18.47 -3.09
N ARG A 5 -6.08 -18.21 -1.87
CA ARG A 5 -6.50 -18.93 -0.66
C ARG A 5 -7.95 -18.66 -0.27
N PHE A 6 -8.40 -17.44 -0.48
CA PHE A 6 -9.72 -16.94 -0.09
C PHE A 6 -10.60 -16.67 -1.31
N ASP A 7 -11.65 -15.90 -1.15
CA ASP A 7 -12.42 -15.33 -2.25
C ASP A 7 -11.67 -14.13 -2.86
N LEU A 8 -12.01 -13.76 -4.08
CA LEU A 8 -11.62 -12.46 -4.60
C LEU A 8 -12.16 -11.34 -3.68
N LEU A 9 -11.41 -10.26 -3.52
CA LEU A 9 -11.79 -9.10 -2.72
C LEU A 9 -11.97 -9.40 -1.22
N HIS A 10 -11.31 -10.43 -0.71
CA HIS A 10 -11.30 -10.71 0.72
C HIS A 10 -10.63 -9.58 1.53
N ASP A 11 -10.96 -9.46 2.80
CA ASP A 11 -10.41 -8.48 3.71
C ASP A 11 -9.39 -9.03 4.73
N TYR A 12 -8.87 -10.23 4.47
CA TYR A 12 -7.87 -10.88 5.32
C TYR A 12 -6.44 -10.39 5.08
N GLY A 13 -6.16 -9.78 3.93
CA GLY A 13 -4.85 -9.27 3.53
C GLY A 13 -4.69 -7.76 3.70
N SER A 14 -4.03 -7.14 2.72
CA SER A 14 -3.67 -5.71 2.71
C SER A 14 -4.40 -4.90 1.63
N SER A 15 -5.13 -5.53 0.71
CA SER A 15 -5.70 -4.92 -0.50
C SER A 15 -7.18 -4.56 -0.37
N HIS A 16 -7.61 -4.04 0.77
CA HIS A 16 -9.02 -3.69 1.03
C HIS A 16 -9.14 -2.33 1.73
N GLY A 17 -10.37 -1.84 1.94
CA GLY A 17 -10.68 -0.65 2.73
C GLY A 17 -10.96 0.59 1.87
N LEU A 18 -11.51 0.41 0.67
CA LEU A 18 -12.12 1.39 -0.23
C LEU A 18 -11.15 2.36 -0.92
N THR A 19 -10.08 2.78 -0.29
CA THR A 19 -9.14 3.77 -0.85
C THR A 19 -7.69 3.46 -0.46
N ARG A 20 -6.73 3.77 -1.36
CA ARG A 20 -5.28 3.67 -1.15
C ARG A 20 -4.57 4.88 -1.74
N ILE A 21 -3.73 5.55 -0.96
CA ILE A 21 -2.98 6.73 -1.44
C ILE A 21 -2.08 6.36 -2.61
N ILE A 22 -2.04 7.25 -3.60
CA ILE A 22 -1.03 7.31 -4.65
C ILE A 22 -0.49 8.74 -4.73
N ARG A 23 0.83 8.91 -4.88
CA ARG A 23 1.52 10.19 -4.98
C ARG A 23 2.89 10.00 -5.62
N LEU A 24 3.47 11.05 -6.19
CA LEU A 24 4.83 11.03 -6.76
C LEU A 24 5.88 11.57 -5.78
N ALA A 25 5.59 12.60 -4.99
CA ALA A 25 6.46 13.09 -3.93
C ALA A 25 6.64 12.00 -2.85
N TYR A 26 7.67 11.16 -3.02
CA TYR A 26 7.78 9.90 -2.28
C TYR A 26 8.82 9.99 -1.18
N TRP A 27 8.35 10.21 0.05
CA TRP A 27 9.20 10.44 1.22
C TRP A 27 10.01 9.20 1.66
N GLU A 28 9.58 8.00 1.31
CA GLU A 28 10.27 6.77 1.70
C GLU A 28 11.65 6.62 1.04
N HIS A 29 11.76 6.97 -0.24
CA HIS A 29 13.03 7.05 -0.98
C HIS A 29 12.80 7.55 -2.42
N PRO A 30 13.66 8.43 -2.99
CA PRO A 30 13.50 8.95 -4.35
C PRO A 30 13.50 7.90 -5.47
N THR A 31 14.19 6.76 -5.27
CA THR A 31 14.24 5.65 -6.24
C THR A 31 12.85 5.13 -6.66
N TYR A 32 11.86 5.26 -5.80
CA TYR A 32 10.49 4.85 -6.11
C TYR A 32 9.81 5.68 -7.21
N VAL A 33 10.23 6.92 -7.44
CA VAL A 33 9.53 7.86 -8.33
C VAL A 33 9.46 7.35 -9.77
N ALA A 34 10.53 6.69 -10.26
CA ALA A 34 10.52 6.10 -11.61
C ALA A 34 9.42 5.02 -11.75
N LEU A 35 9.33 4.11 -10.78
CA LEU A 35 8.27 3.10 -10.74
C LEU A 35 6.88 3.72 -10.57
N LEU A 36 6.76 4.81 -9.79
CA LEU A 36 5.49 5.50 -9.61
C LEU A 36 5.00 6.15 -10.91
N ARG A 37 5.87 6.79 -11.67
CA ARG A 37 5.50 7.35 -12.98
C ARG A 37 4.92 6.25 -13.88
N ARG A 38 5.61 5.10 -13.99
CA ARG A 38 5.09 3.95 -14.73
C ARG A 38 3.78 3.43 -14.15
N SER A 39 3.66 3.40 -12.82
CA SER A 39 2.45 2.98 -12.14
C SER A 39 1.24 3.86 -12.51
N TYR A 40 1.40 5.20 -12.56
CA TYR A 40 0.34 6.12 -13.02
C TYR A 40 -0.09 5.83 -14.46
N GLU A 41 0.86 5.58 -15.37
CA GLU A 41 0.55 5.20 -16.76
C GLU A 41 -0.31 3.93 -16.79
N LEU A 42 0.15 2.88 -16.12
CA LEU A 42 -0.55 1.58 -16.07
C LEU A 42 -1.94 1.67 -15.41
N TRP A 43 -2.11 2.51 -14.38
CA TRP A 43 -3.43 2.74 -13.79
C TRP A 43 -4.37 3.44 -14.79
N ARG A 44 -3.87 4.40 -15.56
CA ARG A 44 -4.67 5.05 -16.63
C ARG A 44 -4.99 4.10 -17.78
N GLU A 45 -4.06 3.25 -18.16
CA GLU A 45 -4.30 2.19 -19.14
C GLU A 45 -5.42 1.25 -18.65
N LEU A 46 -5.35 0.81 -17.40
CA LEU A 46 -6.37 -0.06 -16.80
C LEU A 46 -7.74 0.61 -16.71
N GLU A 47 -7.82 1.90 -16.36
CA GLU A 47 -9.07 2.68 -16.42
C GLU A 47 -9.70 2.65 -17.81
N GLY A 48 -8.87 2.82 -18.87
CA GLY A 48 -9.33 2.74 -20.25
C GLY A 48 -9.87 1.37 -20.64
N LEU A 49 -9.21 0.29 -20.19
CA LEU A 49 -9.64 -1.08 -20.44
C LEU A 49 -10.90 -1.48 -19.65
N ALA A 50 -10.99 -1.03 -18.41
CA ALA A 50 -12.12 -1.34 -17.52
C ALA A 50 -13.36 -0.47 -17.80
N GLY A 51 -13.19 0.66 -18.49
CA GLY A 51 -14.28 1.63 -18.72
C GLY A 51 -14.77 2.33 -17.45
N GLU A 52 -13.95 2.35 -16.39
CA GLU A 52 -14.32 2.97 -15.12
C GLU A 52 -13.14 3.77 -14.51
N ARG A 53 -13.48 4.71 -13.64
CA ARG A 53 -12.49 5.53 -12.93
C ARG A 53 -11.97 4.81 -11.69
N LEU A 54 -10.69 4.45 -11.69
CA LEU A 54 -10.01 3.77 -10.59
C LEU A 54 -9.10 4.69 -9.78
N LEU A 55 -8.56 5.73 -10.42
CA LEU A 55 -7.63 6.72 -9.87
C LEU A 55 -8.31 8.09 -9.75
N HIS A 56 -8.40 8.58 -8.51
CA HIS A 56 -8.96 9.89 -8.17
C HIS A 56 -7.85 10.85 -7.73
N ILE A 57 -7.62 11.89 -8.49
CA ILE A 57 -6.67 12.97 -8.14
C ILE A 57 -7.35 13.97 -7.22
N THR A 58 -6.74 14.19 -6.05
CA THR A 58 -7.22 15.13 -5.01
C THR A 58 -6.15 16.12 -4.57
N GLY A 59 -4.93 15.95 -5.07
CA GLY A 59 -3.72 16.43 -4.43
C GLY A 59 -3.34 15.55 -3.24
N SER A 60 -2.08 15.66 -2.81
CA SER A 60 -1.57 15.08 -1.57
C SER A 60 -0.83 16.09 -0.74
N VAL A 61 -0.90 15.93 0.58
CA VAL A 61 -0.14 16.70 1.56
C VAL A 61 0.79 15.75 2.30
N ASP A 62 2.09 15.97 2.18
CA ASP A 62 3.11 15.29 2.96
C ASP A 62 3.66 16.30 3.98
N ALA A 63 3.40 16.09 5.28
CA ALA A 63 3.64 17.10 6.30
C ALA A 63 4.32 16.54 7.56
N GLY A 64 5.14 17.37 8.19
CA GLY A 64 5.87 17.03 9.42
C GLY A 64 6.60 18.21 10.02
N PRO A 65 7.27 18.03 11.17
CA PRO A 65 8.16 19.04 11.71
C PRO A 65 9.34 19.28 10.74
N GLY A 66 9.95 20.47 10.82
CA GLY A 66 11.21 20.71 10.10
C GLY A 66 12.27 19.67 10.50
N GLY A 67 12.92 19.03 9.52
CA GLY A 67 13.78 17.86 9.73
C GLY A 67 13.06 16.52 9.87
N GLY A 68 11.73 16.49 9.81
CA GLY A 68 10.94 15.26 9.84
C GLY A 68 10.99 14.49 8.53
N ALA A 69 11.01 13.16 8.63
CA ALA A 69 11.26 12.30 7.49
C ALA A 69 10.20 12.43 6.37
N ILE A 70 8.93 12.66 6.70
CA ILE A 70 7.86 12.76 5.69
C ILE A 70 8.04 14.03 4.85
N PHE A 71 8.22 15.19 5.49
CA PHE A 71 8.35 16.44 4.76
C PHE A 71 9.66 16.49 3.96
N GLU A 72 10.81 16.20 4.61
CA GLU A 72 12.11 16.29 3.96
C GLU A 72 12.27 15.28 2.82
N GLY A 73 11.83 14.03 3.01
CA GLY A 73 11.91 13.02 1.96
C GLY A 73 10.96 13.31 0.77
N ALA A 74 9.78 13.89 1.03
CA ALA A 74 8.89 14.33 -0.04
C ALA A 74 9.48 15.52 -0.81
N LEU A 75 10.14 16.46 -0.13
CA LEU A 75 10.81 17.61 -0.74
C LEU A 75 11.99 17.13 -1.60
N GLU A 76 12.88 16.31 -1.04
CA GLU A 76 14.02 15.72 -1.75
C GLU A 76 13.58 15.01 -3.03
N SER A 77 12.57 14.15 -2.94
CA SER A 77 12.03 13.45 -4.12
C SER A 77 11.45 14.40 -5.13
N SER A 78 10.79 15.47 -4.69
CA SER A 78 10.18 16.45 -5.58
C SER A 78 11.23 17.28 -6.32
N GLU A 79 12.25 17.74 -5.62
CA GLU A 79 13.36 18.51 -6.20
C GLU A 79 14.19 17.65 -7.16
N LEU A 80 14.58 16.43 -6.74
CA LEU A 80 15.40 15.52 -7.55
C LEU A 80 14.71 15.13 -8.86
N HIS A 81 13.40 14.94 -8.83
CA HIS A 81 12.65 14.47 -10.00
C HIS A 81 11.86 15.57 -10.72
N GLY A 82 12.01 16.85 -10.31
CA GLY A 82 11.32 17.98 -10.92
C GLY A 82 9.80 17.87 -10.83
N LEU A 83 9.26 17.41 -9.69
CA LEU A 83 7.83 17.26 -9.49
C LEU A 83 7.20 18.60 -9.11
N ALA A 84 6.04 18.92 -9.67
CA ALA A 84 5.26 20.07 -9.27
C ALA A 84 4.86 19.95 -7.78
N HIS A 85 5.23 20.94 -6.97
CA HIS A 85 4.91 20.99 -5.55
C HIS A 85 4.87 22.42 -5.02
N GLU A 86 4.20 22.60 -3.91
CA GLU A 86 4.16 23.85 -3.16
C GLU A 86 4.47 23.57 -1.70
N VAL A 87 5.29 24.43 -1.08
CA VAL A 87 5.63 24.34 0.35
C VAL A 87 4.89 25.42 1.11
N MET A 88 4.26 25.06 2.23
CA MET A 88 3.50 25.97 3.08
C MET A 88 3.65 25.59 4.57
N ASP A 89 3.27 26.49 5.46
CA ASP A 89 3.14 26.20 6.89
C ASP A 89 1.73 25.67 7.25
N GLY A 90 1.54 25.29 8.53
CA GLY A 90 0.25 24.76 8.98
C GLY A 90 -0.89 25.77 8.88
N ASP A 91 -0.64 27.06 9.07
CA ASP A 91 -1.65 28.12 8.96
C ASP A 91 -2.04 28.36 7.49
N GLU A 92 -1.09 28.30 6.57
CA GLU A 92 -1.34 28.40 5.13
C GLU A 92 -2.13 27.21 4.61
N LEU A 93 -1.76 26.00 5.05
CA LEU A 93 -2.49 24.78 4.74
C LEU A 93 -3.95 24.88 5.22
N HIS A 94 -4.17 25.35 6.47
CA HIS A 94 -5.51 25.54 7.01
C HIS A 94 -6.36 26.54 6.20
N ARG A 95 -5.76 27.67 5.78
CA ARG A 95 -6.47 28.65 4.94
C ARG A 95 -6.93 28.05 3.61
N ARG A 96 -6.10 27.17 3.02
CA ARG A 96 -6.39 26.53 1.73
C ARG A 96 -7.34 25.34 1.87
N PHE A 97 -7.15 24.53 2.92
CA PHE A 97 -7.90 23.32 3.21
C PHE A 97 -8.37 23.31 4.68
N PRO A 98 -9.55 23.90 4.95
CA PRO A 98 -10.00 24.15 6.34
C PRO A 98 -10.17 22.91 7.23
N GLY A 99 -10.21 21.70 6.64
CA GLY A 99 -10.23 20.44 7.39
C GLY A 99 -8.96 20.17 8.20
N TYR A 100 -7.83 20.77 7.84
CA TYR A 100 -6.55 20.61 8.57
C TYR A 100 -6.43 21.63 9.69
N ARG A 101 -5.98 21.23 10.87
CA ARG A 101 -5.68 22.09 12.04
C ARG A 101 -4.28 21.78 12.57
N LEU A 102 -3.28 21.96 11.70
CA LEU A 102 -1.89 21.70 12.06
C LEU A 102 -1.26 22.94 12.74
N PRO A 103 -0.36 22.73 13.72
CA PRO A 103 0.44 23.83 14.26
C PRO A 103 1.25 24.53 13.16
N ARG A 104 1.45 25.86 13.30
CA ARG A 104 2.16 26.69 12.32
C ARG A 104 3.56 26.16 11.98
N GLN A 105 4.29 25.60 12.96
CA GLN A 105 5.64 25.07 12.78
C GLN A 105 5.70 23.80 11.93
N ILE A 106 4.57 23.16 11.61
CA ILE A 106 4.52 22.00 10.71
C ILE A 106 4.77 22.51 9.29
N ARG A 107 5.70 21.87 8.61
CA ARG A 107 5.99 22.11 7.20
C ARG A 107 5.16 21.14 6.37
N CYS A 108 4.54 21.65 5.33
CA CYS A 108 3.62 20.93 4.47
C CYS A 108 4.07 21.04 3.02
N LEU A 109 4.22 19.91 2.35
CA LEU A 109 4.42 19.85 0.90
C LEU A 109 3.12 19.41 0.26
N TYR A 110 2.55 20.25 -0.58
CA TYR A 110 1.38 19.92 -1.41
C TYR A 110 1.83 19.51 -2.80
N GLN A 111 1.40 18.36 -3.27
CA GLN A 111 1.60 17.86 -4.62
C GLN A 111 0.26 17.70 -5.35
N PRO A 112 0.04 18.39 -6.48
CA PRO A 112 -1.25 18.37 -7.19
C PRO A 112 -1.59 17.00 -7.78
N ASP A 113 -0.60 16.19 -8.19
CA ASP A 113 -0.80 14.89 -8.84
C ASP A 113 -1.13 13.76 -7.87
N GLY A 114 -1.11 14.01 -6.56
CA GLY A 114 -1.48 13.02 -5.56
C GLY A 114 -2.97 12.71 -5.55
N GLY A 115 -3.31 11.57 -4.95
CA GLY A 115 -4.70 11.13 -4.87
C GLY A 115 -4.86 9.74 -4.27
N PHE A 116 -5.88 9.02 -4.70
CA PHE A 116 -6.12 7.66 -4.25
C PHE A 116 -6.69 6.74 -5.34
N LEU A 117 -6.46 5.45 -5.15
CA LEU A 117 -7.00 4.35 -5.92
C LEU A 117 -8.15 3.68 -5.17
N LEU A 118 -9.02 2.99 -5.89
CA LEU A 118 -10.10 2.16 -5.39
C LEU A 118 -9.66 0.68 -5.40
N PRO A 119 -9.03 0.15 -4.32
CA PRO A 119 -8.35 -1.14 -4.38
C PRO A 119 -9.27 -2.28 -4.81
N GLU A 120 -10.47 -2.40 -4.27
CA GLU A 120 -11.39 -3.47 -4.62
C GLU A 120 -11.80 -3.41 -6.11
N ARG A 121 -11.95 -2.20 -6.68
CA ARG A 121 -12.26 -2.03 -8.11
C ARG A 121 -11.03 -2.29 -8.99
N CYS A 122 -9.86 -1.86 -8.55
CA CYS A 122 -8.60 -2.14 -9.23
C CYS A 122 -8.32 -3.65 -9.30
N ASP A 123 -8.57 -4.37 -8.20
CA ASP A 123 -8.38 -5.82 -8.15
C ASP A 123 -9.35 -6.54 -9.12
N VAL A 124 -10.63 -6.14 -9.14
CA VAL A 124 -11.61 -6.64 -10.12
C VAL A 124 -11.13 -6.39 -11.55
N ALA A 125 -10.78 -5.14 -11.87
CA ALA A 125 -10.36 -4.77 -13.21
C ALA A 125 -9.12 -5.58 -13.68
N HIS A 126 -8.12 -5.77 -12.80
CA HIS A 126 -6.96 -6.62 -13.12
C HIS A 126 -7.35 -8.08 -13.39
N VAL A 127 -8.23 -8.65 -12.56
CA VAL A 127 -8.68 -10.03 -12.73
C VAL A 127 -9.49 -10.19 -14.02
N GLU A 128 -10.41 -9.27 -14.31
CA GLU A 128 -11.19 -9.28 -15.56
C GLU A 128 -10.29 -9.23 -16.79
N GLN A 129 -9.27 -8.34 -16.78
CA GLN A 129 -8.30 -8.29 -17.88
C GLN A 129 -7.45 -9.57 -17.97
N ALA A 130 -7.05 -10.16 -16.85
CA ALA A 130 -6.33 -11.42 -16.84
C ALA A 130 -7.17 -12.57 -17.44
N LEU A 131 -8.44 -12.69 -17.04
CA LEU A 131 -9.37 -13.69 -17.58
C LEU A 131 -9.62 -13.48 -19.07
N ALA A 132 -9.81 -12.24 -19.52
CA ALA A 132 -9.99 -11.90 -20.92
C ALA A 132 -8.76 -12.26 -21.77
N ASN A 133 -7.56 -12.29 -21.17
CA ASN A 133 -6.32 -12.73 -21.79
C ASN A 133 -5.99 -14.21 -21.57
N GLY A 134 -6.97 -15.02 -21.15
CA GLY A 134 -6.86 -16.48 -21.05
C GLY A 134 -6.23 -16.98 -19.75
N ALA A 135 -6.07 -16.14 -18.73
CA ALA A 135 -5.68 -16.62 -17.41
C ALA A 135 -6.84 -17.40 -16.75
N GLU A 136 -6.49 -18.33 -15.88
CA GLU A 136 -7.41 -19.00 -14.98
C GLU A 136 -7.10 -18.56 -13.55
N VAL A 137 -8.14 -18.21 -12.78
CA VAL A 137 -8.02 -17.87 -11.36
C VAL A 137 -8.89 -18.81 -10.54
N ARG A 138 -8.29 -19.47 -9.58
CA ARG A 138 -8.96 -20.39 -8.65
C ARG A 138 -8.94 -19.83 -7.24
N CYS A 139 -10.10 -19.45 -6.75
CA CYS A 139 -10.31 -19.02 -5.38
C CYS A 139 -10.61 -20.19 -4.45
N ARG A 140 -10.46 -19.97 -3.15
CA ARG A 140 -10.60 -20.99 -2.08
C ARG A 140 -9.71 -22.20 -2.34
N GLU A 141 -8.52 -21.93 -2.86
CA GLU A 141 -7.52 -22.96 -3.18
C GLU A 141 -6.14 -22.58 -2.61
N PRO A 142 -5.94 -22.77 -1.30
CA PRO A 142 -4.69 -22.42 -0.65
C PRO A 142 -3.53 -23.29 -1.16
N VAL A 143 -2.41 -22.66 -1.48
CA VAL A 143 -1.15 -23.37 -1.70
C VAL A 143 -0.64 -23.87 -0.36
N ILE A 144 -0.45 -25.20 -0.25
CA ILE A 144 0.06 -25.86 0.96
C ILE A 144 1.60 -25.91 0.95
N ALA A 145 2.17 -26.21 -0.23
CA ALA A 145 3.60 -26.32 -0.44
C ALA A 145 3.92 -26.18 -1.92
N TRP A 146 5.17 -25.89 -2.19
CA TRP A 146 5.75 -25.96 -3.52
C TRP A 146 7.15 -26.56 -3.46
N GLU A 147 7.59 -27.10 -4.57
CA GLU A 147 8.95 -27.62 -4.76
C GLU A 147 9.43 -27.26 -6.16
N ALA A 148 10.73 -27.01 -6.32
CA ALA A 148 11.33 -26.72 -7.60
C ALA A 148 12.46 -27.71 -7.88
N ASN A 149 12.43 -28.34 -9.05
CA ASN A 149 13.41 -29.31 -9.48
C ASN A 149 13.54 -29.31 -11.02
N GLY A 150 14.77 -29.28 -11.53
CA GLY A 150 15.05 -29.41 -12.95
C GLY A 150 14.42 -28.32 -13.83
N GLY A 151 14.31 -27.08 -13.31
CA GLY A 151 13.73 -25.96 -14.03
C GLY A 151 12.19 -25.97 -14.12
N ARG A 152 11.55 -26.82 -13.32
CA ARG A 152 10.09 -26.91 -13.15
C ARG A 152 9.70 -26.71 -11.70
N VAL A 153 8.49 -26.20 -11.50
CA VAL A 153 7.89 -26.01 -10.18
C VAL A 153 6.65 -26.89 -10.07
N ARG A 154 6.49 -27.57 -8.95
CA ARG A 154 5.28 -28.29 -8.56
C ARG A 154 4.66 -27.60 -7.36
N VAL A 155 3.38 -27.25 -7.46
CA VAL A 155 2.58 -26.62 -6.40
C VAL A 155 1.54 -27.62 -5.91
N ARG A 156 1.42 -27.77 -4.59
CA ARG A 156 0.44 -28.66 -3.95
C ARG A 156 -0.66 -27.84 -3.25
N THR A 157 -1.90 -28.23 -3.52
CA THR A 157 -3.10 -27.68 -2.89
C THR A 157 -3.95 -28.82 -2.32
N PRO A 158 -5.05 -28.53 -1.58
CA PRO A 158 -6.02 -29.58 -1.18
C PRO A 158 -6.71 -30.26 -2.37
N ARG A 159 -6.73 -29.63 -3.55
CA ARG A 159 -7.39 -30.15 -4.74
C ARG A 159 -6.47 -30.95 -5.66
N GLY A 160 -5.15 -30.95 -5.41
CA GLY A 160 -4.19 -31.68 -6.21
C GLY A 160 -2.84 -30.99 -6.39
N HIS A 161 -2.20 -31.30 -7.51
CA HIS A 161 -0.88 -30.77 -7.87
C HIS A 161 -0.96 -30.03 -9.20
N TYR A 162 -0.18 -28.93 -9.30
CA TYR A 162 0.02 -28.17 -10.51
C TYR A 162 1.50 -28.11 -10.86
N GLU A 163 1.83 -28.26 -12.13
CA GLU A 163 3.20 -28.15 -12.62
C GLU A 163 3.32 -26.98 -13.58
N ALA A 164 4.38 -26.20 -13.43
CA ALA A 164 4.67 -25.03 -14.26
C ALA A 164 6.18 -24.87 -14.49
N GLY A 165 6.54 -24.10 -15.49
CA GLY A 165 7.95 -23.69 -15.70
C GLY A 165 8.38 -22.58 -14.78
N ARG A 166 7.45 -21.78 -14.26
CA ARG A 166 7.73 -20.62 -13.40
C ARG A 166 6.66 -20.49 -12.33
N LEU A 167 7.06 -19.95 -11.17
CA LEU A 167 6.18 -19.62 -10.06
C LEU A 167 6.40 -18.18 -9.62
N VAL A 168 5.32 -17.41 -9.48
CA VAL A 168 5.33 -16.07 -8.89
C VAL A 168 4.62 -16.14 -7.54
N ILE A 169 5.29 -15.76 -6.46
CA ILE A 169 4.75 -15.75 -5.11
C ILE A 169 4.47 -14.32 -4.67
N CYS A 170 3.17 -13.97 -4.57
CA CYS A 170 2.65 -12.68 -4.13
C CYS A 170 1.71 -12.88 -2.93
N ALA A 171 2.13 -13.65 -1.92
CA ALA A 171 1.27 -14.15 -0.86
C ALA A 171 1.02 -13.16 0.31
N GLY A 172 1.39 -11.87 0.14
CA GLY A 172 1.13 -10.82 1.14
C GLY A 172 1.60 -11.20 2.55
N PRO A 173 0.72 -11.15 3.55
CA PRO A 173 1.08 -11.51 4.94
C PRO A 173 1.49 -12.99 5.14
N TRP A 174 1.20 -13.87 4.17
CA TRP A 174 1.58 -15.28 4.21
C TRP A 174 2.87 -15.59 3.46
N ALA A 175 3.60 -14.57 2.97
CA ALA A 175 4.80 -14.79 2.17
C ALA A 175 5.86 -15.66 2.87
N SER A 176 6.14 -15.40 4.14
CA SER A 176 7.11 -16.18 4.92
C SER A 176 6.67 -17.63 5.17
N LYS A 177 5.37 -17.93 5.12
CA LYS A 177 4.87 -19.32 5.24
C LYS A 177 5.11 -20.14 3.98
N LEU A 178 5.25 -19.50 2.82
CA LEU A 178 5.57 -20.15 1.55
C LEU A 178 7.06 -20.05 1.18
N VAL A 179 7.77 -19.05 1.72
CA VAL A 179 9.19 -18.79 1.46
C VAL A 179 9.85 -18.58 2.83
N PRO A 180 10.35 -19.67 3.49
CA PRO A 180 10.90 -19.60 4.85
C PRO A 180 12.07 -18.61 5.00
N GLU A 181 12.82 -18.34 3.94
CA GLU A 181 13.90 -17.35 3.91
C GLU A 181 13.41 -15.93 4.21
N LEU A 182 12.10 -15.68 4.11
CA LEU A 182 11.46 -14.40 4.43
C LEU A 182 10.95 -14.30 5.87
N ASP A 183 11.15 -15.28 6.72
CA ASP A 183 10.57 -15.35 8.07
C ASP A 183 10.82 -14.08 8.90
N ARG A 184 12.05 -13.52 8.82
CA ARG A 184 12.41 -12.25 9.49
C ARG A 184 12.39 -11.03 8.58
N LEU A 185 12.11 -11.23 7.30
CA LEU A 185 12.16 -10.19 6.27
C LEU A 185 10.78 -9.73 5.79
N ALA A 186 9.73 -10.47 6.11
CA ALA A 186 8.35 -10.15 5.72
C ALA A 186 7.41 -10.42 6.90
N VAL A 187 7.42 -9.50 7.88
CA VAL A 187 6.75 -9.68 9.17
C VAL A 187 5.38 -9.01 9.17
N PRO A 188 4.28 -9.77 9.35
CA PRO A 188 2.94 -9.18 9.42
C PRO A 188 2.73 -8.36 10.69
N GLU A 189 2.06 -7.22 10.55
CA GLU A 189 1.72 -6.29 11.62
C GLU A 189 0.27 -5.84 11.52
N ARG A 190 -0.46 -5.90 12.63
CA ARG A 190 -1.87 -5.50 12.71
C ARG A 190 -2.02 -3.99 12.63
N GLN A 191 -2.94 -3.54 11.77
CA GLN A 191 -3.31 -2.14 11.58
C GLN A 191 -4.81 -1.95 11.79
N VAL A 192 -5.24 -0.75 12.19
CA VAL A 192 -6.66 -0.39 12.24
C VAL A 192 -6.90 0.93 11.51
N LEU A 193 -7.93 0.95 10.69
CA LEU A 193 -8.46 2.11 9.97
C LEU A 193 -9.72 2.61 10.64
N ALA A 194 -9.92 3.93 10.68
CA ALA A 194 -11.15 4.55 11.17
C ALA A 194 -11.82 5.38 10.09
N TRP A 195 -13.16 5.41 10.13
CA TRP A 195 -14.02 6.36 9.44
C TRP A 195 -14.83 7.08 10.50
N LEU A 196 -14.60 8.39 10.64
CA LEU A 196 -15.36 9.23 11.58
C LEU A 196 -16.32 10.12 10.80
N GLN A 197 -17.53 10.31 11.32
CA GLN A 197 -18.50 11.27 10.78
C GLN A 197 -17.96 12.69 10.98
N PRO A 198 -17.71 13.47 9.91
CA PRO A 198 -17.27 14.85 10.10
C PRO A 198 -18.42 15.75 10.58
N PRO A 199 -18.26 16.52 11.68
CA PRO A 199 -19.17 17.60 12.04
C PRO A 199 -19.30 18.67 10.95
N ARG A 200 -18.24 18.87 10.15
CA ARG A 200 -18.19 19.80 9.01
C ARG A 200 -17.86 19.03 7.72
N PRO A 201 -18.83 18.26 7.15
CA PRO A 201 -18.58 17.37 6.01
C PRO A 201 -18.09 18.11 4.76
N GLU A 202 -18.44 19.39 4.59
CA GLU A 202 -17.99 20.23 3.49
C GLU A 202 -16.47 20.39 3.40
N TYR A 203 -15.75 20.27 4.54
CA TYR A 203 -14.30 20.35 4.59
C TYR A 203 -13.59 19.05 4.20
N PHE A 204 -14.30 17.92 4.29
CA PHE A 204 -13.73 16.58 4.06
C PHE A 204 -14.21 15.91 2.77
N ARG A 205 -15.02 16.59 1.97
CA ARG A 205 -15.53 16.07 0.70
C ARG A 205 -14.45 15.96 -0.35
N LEU A 206 -14.67 15.10 -1.34
CA LEU A 206 -13.86 15.03 -2.55
C LEU A 206 -13.76 16.42 -3.21
N GLY A 207 -12.55 16.81 -3.60
CA GLY A 207 -12.25 18.14 -4.17
C GLY A 207 -11.98 19.24 -3.14
N ALA A 208 -12.32 19.04 -1.85
CA ALA A 208 -12.03 20.00 -0.79
C ALA A 208 -10.94 19.52 0.20
N PHE A 209 -10.62 18.22 0.19
CA PHE A 209 -9.67 17.62 1.11
C PHE A 209 -8.70 16.72 0.33
N PRO A 210 -7.42 17.09 0.21
CA PRO A 210 -6.40 16.20 -0.36
C PRO A 210 -6.10 15.02 0.56
N VAL A 211 -5.59 13.92 0.01
CA VAL A 211 -5.02 12.84 0.81
C VAL A 211 -3.78 13.34 1.55
N PHE A 212 -3.43 12.69 2.66
CA PHE A 212 -2.25 13.12 3.41
C PHE A 212 -1.41 11.99 3.98
N ASN A 213 -0.13 12.27 4.21
CA ASN A 213 0.74 11.64 5.17
C ASN A 213 1.23 12.73 6.14
N LEU A 214 1.13 12.46 7.42
CA LEU A 214 1.42 13.44 8.47
C LEU A 214 2.28 12.81 9.57
N GLU A 215 3.43 13.44 9.83
CA GLU A 215 4.30 13.12 10.95
C GLU A 215 4.06 14.12 12.07
N VAL A 216 3.64 13.62 13.22
CA VAL A 216 3.39 14.38 14.44
C VAL A 216 4.01 13.68 15.64
N GLU A 217 3.95 14.30 16.81
CA GLU A 217 4.49 13.76 18.07
C GLU A 217 3.97 12.33 18.36
N GLU A 218 2.69 12.06 18.08
CA GLU A 218 2.05 10.76 18.32
C GLU A 218 2.40 9.68 17.27
N GLY A 219 3.14 10.03 16.23
CA GLY A 219 3.58 9.13 15.17
C GLY A 219 3.20 9.58 13.77
N ARG A 220 3.13 8.63 12.85
CA ARG A 220 2.82 8.88 11.44
C ARG A 220 1.41 8.45 11.12
N TYR A 221 0.66 9.33 10.46
CA TYR A 221 -0.73 9.10 10.07
C TYR A 221 -0.93 9.36 8.59
N TYR A 222 -1.98 8.75 8.04
CA TYR A 222 -2.40 8.97 6.67
C TYR A 222 -3.92 9.02 6.59
N GLY A 223 -4.44 9.75 5.62
CA GLY A 223 -5.90 9.85 5.49
C GLY A 223 -6.39 10.34 4.15
N PHE A 224 -7.71 10.36 4.01
CA PHE A 224 -8.43 10.50 2.77
C PHE A 224 -9.64 11.41 2.94
N PRO A 225 -10.12 12.05 1.85
CA PRO A 225 -11.43 12.67 1.87
C PRO A 225 -12.54 11.64 2.15
N SER A 226 -13.71 12.12 2.52
CA SER A 226 -14.92 11.30 2.55
C SER A 226 -15.26 10.82 1.15
N PHE A 227 -15.32 9.52 0.96
CA PHE A 227 -15.59 8.87 -0.32
C PHE A 227 -16.27 7.52 -0.11
N LEU A 228 -17.37 7.26 -0.81
CA LEU A 228 -18.26 6.09 -0.71
C LEU A 228 -18.94 5.99 0.69
N VAL A 229 -18.18 5.91 1.76
CA VAL A 229 -18.67 6.03 3.13
C VAL A 229 -18.63 7.51 3.50
N PRO A 230 -19.69 8.09 4.08
CA PRO A 230 -19.75 9.52 4.44
C PRO A 230 -18.92 9.86 5.69
N GLY A 231 -17.69 9.36 5.73
CA GLY A 231 -16.75 9.45 6.84
C GLY A 231 -15.37 9.91 6.43
N PHE A 232 -14.73 10.72 7.26
CA PHE A 232 -13.31 11.02 7.19
C PHE A 232 -12.52 9.75 7.53
N LYS A 233 -11.80 9.21 6.55
CA LYS A 233 -11.02 7.98 6.68
C LYS A 233 -9.56 8.29 6.99
N PHE A 234 -8.97 7.59 7.96
CA PHE A 234 -7.55 7.69 8.27
C PHE A 234 -7.05 6.46 9.04
N GLY A 235 -5.72 6.36 9.18
CA GLY A 235 -5.05 5.33 9.97
C GLY A 235 -3.71 5.84 10.49
N LYS A 236 -3.12 5.11 11.42
CA LYS A 236 -1.77 5.33 11.93
C LYS A 236 -0.84 4.26 11.38
N TYR A 237 0.32 4.66 10.84
CA TYR A 237 1.39 3.71 10.52
C TYR A 237 1.88 3.01 11.79
N HIS A 238 2.07 1.70 11.69
CA HIS A 238 2.49 0.87 12.82
C HIS A 238 1.56 0.95 14.04
N HIS A 239 0.33 1.33 13.81
CA HIS A 239 -0.78 1.47 14.76
C HIS A 239 -0.38 1.29 16.25
N ARG A 240 -0.36 0.05 16.78
CA ARG A 240 0.13 -0.33 18.12
C ARG A 240 1.44 -1.14 18.07
N GLY A 241 2.02 -1.35 16.88
CA GLY A 241 3.26 -2.11 16.69
C GLY A 241 3.11 -3.63 16.90
N GLU A 242 1.89 -4.17 16.76
CA GLU A 242 1.58 -5.58 17.05
C GLU A 242 1.98 -6.48 15.87
N GLN A 243 3.10 -7.18 16.00
CA GLN A 243 3.45 -8.27 15.09
C GLN A 243 2.54 -9.47 15.32
N VAL A 244 2.04 -10.07 14.25
CA VAL A 244 0.97 -11.08 14.33
C VAL A 244 1.18 -12.23 13.36
N ASP A 245 0.60 -13.39 13.69
CA ASP A 245 0.38 -14.45 12.70
C ASP A 245 -0.92 -14.13 11.92
N PRO A 246 -0.87 -14.06 10.58
CA PRO A 246 -2.04 -13.72 9.76
C PRO A 246 -3.18 -14.73 9.83
N ASP A 247 -2.92 -15.98 10.28
CA ASP A 247 -3.93 -17.02 10.44
C ASP A 247 -4.72 -16.88 11.75
N THR A 248 -4.12 -16.28 12.80
CA THR A 248 -4.71 -16.24 14.14
C THR A 248 -4.96 -14.83 14.68
N VAL A 249 -4.60 -13.79 13.90
CA VAL A 249 -4.76 -12.39 14.33
C VAL A 249 -6.21 -12.05 14.68
N ASN A 250 -6.38 -11.35 15.81
CA ASN A 250 -7.67 -10.73 16.14
C ASN A 250 -7.99 -9.62 15.13
N ARG A 251 -9.05 -9.82 14.35
CA ARG A 251 -9.51 -8.86 13.32
C ARG A 251 -10.58 -7.91 13.83
N GLU A 252 -11.11 -8.14 15.02
CA GLU A 252 -12.06 -7.23 15.63
C GLU A 252 -11.32 -6.03 16.22
N PRO A 253 -11.69 -4.78 15.86
CA PRO A 253 -11.14 -3.59 16.48
C PRO A 253 -11.51 -3.49 17.96
N GLU A 254 -10.57 -3.06 18.79
CA GLU A 254 -10.72 -2.90 20.23
C GLU A 254 -10.95 -1.43 20.60
N PRO A 255 -11.52 -1.13 21.79
CA PRO A 255 -11.67 0.24 22.27
C PRO A 255 -10.34 1.02 22.32
N ALA A 256 -9.23 0.34 22.57
CA ALA A 256 -7.89 0.96 22.55
C ALA A 256 -7.49 1.44 21.16
N ASP A 257 -7.86 0.70 20.10
CA ASP A 257 -7.62 1.09 18.72
C ASP A 257 -8.39 2.38 18.37
N GLU A 258 -9.67 2.42 18.73
CA GLU A 258 -10.52 3.59 18.50
C GLU A 258 -10.01 4.81 19.28
N ASN A 259 -9.69 4.67 20.56
CA ASN A 259 -9.22 5.76 21.39
C ASN A 259 -7.95 6.40 20.86
N LEU A 260 -6.98 5.59 20.38
CA LEU A 260 -5.75 6.05 19.76
C LEU A 260 -6.05 6.92 18.53
N LEU A 261 -6.89 6.44 17.63
CA LEU A 261 -7.22 7.14 16.39
C LEU A 261 -8.06 8.41 16.68
N ARG A 262 -9.02 8.35 17.60
CA ARG A 262 -9.83 9.51 17.97
C ARG A 262 -9.04 10.62 18.65
N ALA A 263 -8.01 10.28 19.45
CA ALA A 263 -7.13 11.29 20.07
C ALA A 263 -6.43 12.14 19.00
N PHE A 264 -5.87 11.49 17.97
CA PHE A 264 -5.28 12.17 16.81
C PHE A 264 -6.29 13.05 16.07
N ALA A 265 -7.46 12.49 15.74
CA ALA A 265 -8.48 13.23 14.99
C ALA A 265 -8.96 14.48 15.76
N ARG A 266 -9.18 14.38 17.07
CA ARG A 266 -9.57 15.52 17.92
C ARG A 266 -8.53 16.63 17.93
N ARG A 267 -7.24 16.27 17.88
CA ARG A 267 -6.14 17.24 17.94
C ARG A 267 -5.92 17.96 16.61
N TYR A 268 -5.90 17.23 15.50
CA TYR A 268 -5.48 17.76 14.20
C TYR A 268 -6.60 17.93 13.17
N PHE A 269 -7.76 17.30 13.41
CA PHE A 269 -8.92 17.32 12.53
C PHE A 269 -10.24 17.43 13.35
N PRO A 270 -10.38 18.44 14.24
CA PRO A 270 -11.54 18.53 15.15
C PRO A 270 -12.88 18.57 14.39
N ASP A 271 -12.90 19.22 13.22
CA ASP A 271 -14.07 19.29 12.32
C ASP A 271 -14.37 17.95 11.60
N GLY A 272 -13.47 16.96 11.72
CA GLY A 272 -13.62 15.57 11.24
C GLY A 272 -13.87 14.54 12.34
N ALA A 273 -13.77 14.92 13.62
CA ALA A 273 -13.70 14.01 14.76
C ALA A 273 -15.05 13.68 15.41
N GLY A 274 -16.12 13.51 14.62
CA GLY A 274 -17.46 13.15 15.13
C GLY A 274 -17.61 11.68 15.51
N ALA A 275 -18.79 11.11 15.36
CA ALA A 275 -19.07 9.73 15.70
C ALA A 275 -18.26 8.74 14.84
N THR A 276 -17.88 7.60 15.43
CA THR A 276 -17.24 6.52 14.68
C THR A 276 -18.28 5.81 13.81
N LEU A 277 -18.09 5.81 12.51
CA LEU A 277 -18.93 5.13 11.56
C LEU A 277 -18.46 3.70 11.29
N MET A 278 -17.13 3.52 11.24
CA MET A 278 -16.54 2.21 10.95
C MET A 278 -15.10 2.15 11.46
N LEU A 279 -14.72 0.99 11.96
CA LEU A 279 -13.34 0.58 12.20
C LEU A 279 -13.08 -0.68 11.39
N LYS A 280 -11.89 -0.84 10.85
CA LYS A 280 -11.53 -2.03 10.09
C LYS A 280 -10.07 -2.40 10.30
N THR A 281 -9.82 -3.67 10.59
CA THR A 281 -8.47 -4.21 10.71
C THR A 281 -7.87 -4.46 9.33
N CYS A 282 -6.58 -4.18 9.19
CA CYS A 282 -5.77 -4.42 8.01
C CYS A 282 -4.42 -5.02 8.45
N LEU A 283 -3.66 -5.58 7.54
CA LEU A 283 -2.30 -6.06 7.80
C LEU A 283 -1.29 -5.31 6.94
N PHE A 284 -0.20 -4.85 7.56
CA PHE A 284 1.04 -4.56 6.84
C PHE A 284 1.90 -5.82 6.85
N THR A 285 2.85 -5.91 5.94
CA THR A 285 3.91 -6.92 5.95
C THR A 285 5.21 -6.17 5.81
N ASN A 286 5.92 -6.02 6.93
CA ASN A 286 7.05 -5.13 7.06
C ASN A 286 8.37 -5.84 6.82
N THR A 287 9.27 -5.20 6.07
CA THR A 287 10.69 -5.53 6.02
C THR A 287 11.45 -4.75 7.10
N PRO A 288 12.68 -5.17 7.48
CA PRO A 288 13.49 -4.45 8.46
C PRO A 288 13.80 -3.00 8.05
N ASP A 289 14.03 -2.76 6.76
CA ASP A 289 14.31 -1.45 6.17
C ASP A 289 13.06 -0.75 5.61
N ARG A 290 11.90 -1.41 5.67
CA ARG A 290 10.60 -0.94 5.15
C ARG A 290 10.52 -0.75 3.64
N HIS A 291 11.48 -1.32 2.88
CA HIS A 291 11.44 -1.35 1.42
C HIS A 291 10.99 -2.70 0.90
N PHE A 292 10.45 -2.72 -0.32
CA PHE A 292 9.88 -3.92 -0.95
C PHE A 292 10.92 -5.01 -1.19
N ILE A 293 10.47 -6.24 -1.32
CA ILE A 293 11.23 -7.37 -1.86
C ILE A 293 10.64 -7.71 -3.22
N LEU A 294 11.44 -7.52 -4.29
CA LEU A 294 11.12 -7.90 -5.66
C LEU A 294 12.33 -8.64 -6.23
N ASP A 295 12.31 -9.99 -6.21
CA ASP A 295 13.49 -10.77 -6.58
C ASP A 295 13.14 -12.19 -7.01
N HIS A 296 14.15 -12.89 -7.53
CA HIS A 296 14.13 -14.35 -7.60
C HIS A 296 14.34 -14.95 -6.20
N HIS A 297 13.79 -16.15 -5.99
CA HIS A 297 14.10 -16.95 -4.81
C HIS A 297 15.61 -17.26 -4.77
N PRO A 298 16.30 -17.17 -3.61
CA PRO A 298 17.76 -17.30 -3.55
C PRO A 298 18.32 -18.63 -4.09
N SER A 299 17.55 -19.71 -3.95
CA SER A 299 17.96 -21.06 -4.34
C SER A 299 17.24 -21.60 -5.58
N HIS A 300 16.21 -20.92 -6.06
CA HIS A 300 15.32 -21.41 -7.13
C HIS A 300 15.02 -20.28 -8.13
N PRO A 301 15.83 -20.13 -9.19
CA PRO A 301 15.68 -19.02 -10.17
C PRO A 301 14.37 -19.08 -10.95
N GLU A 302 13.71 -20.24 -11.01
CA GLU A 302 12.36 -20.40 -11.57
C GLU A 302 11.23 -19.84 -10.70
N VAL A 303 11.53 -19.43 -9.46
CA VAL A 303 10.59 -18.84 -8.52
C VAL A 303 10.92 -17.38 -8.30
N THR A 304 9.91 -16.52 -8.43
CA THR A 304 10.03 -15.08 -8.15
C THR A 304 9.10 -14.68 -7.00
N VAL A 305 9.52 -13.69 -6.23
CA VAL A 305 8.84 -13.29 -4.99
C VAL A 305 8.63 -11.78 -4.97
N ALA A 306 7.39 -11.37 -4.69
CA ALA A 306 7.03 -10.00 -4.34
C ALA A 306 6.43 -9.98 -2.92
N ALA A 307 7.13 -9.35 -1.97
CA ALA A 307 6.76 -9.37 -0.55
C ALA A 307 7.21 -8.11 0.19
N GLY A 308 6.84 -7.98 1.46
CA GLY A 308 7.36 -6.95 2.34
C GLY A 308 7.02 -5.52 1.91
N PHE A 309 5.78 -5.25 1.48
CA PHE A 309 5.37 -3.94 0.96
C PHE A 309 5.18 -2.86 2.03
N SER A 310 5.39 -3.18 3.30
CA SER A 310 5.58 -2.27 4.45
C SER A 310 4.53 -1.15 4.55
N GLY A 311 3.27 -1.45 4.21
CA GLY A 311 2.14 -0.52 4.32
C GLY A 311 2.02 0.52 3.22
N HIS A 312 2.90 0.54 2.21
CA HIS A 312 2.85 1.55 1.15
C HIS A 312 2.91 0.99 -0.29
N GLY A 313 2.72 -0.34 -0.48
CA GLY A 313 2.90 -1.02 -1.74
C GLY A 313 1.76 -0.92 -2.74
N TYR A 314 0.49 -0.76 -2.31
CA TYR A 314 -0.68 -0.95 -3.19
C TYR A 314 -0.62 -0.11 -4.47
N LYS A 315 -0.22 1.16 -4.38
CA LYS A 315 -0.11 2.06 -5.54
C LYS A 315 0.84 1.56 -6.64
N PHE A 316 1.73 0.63 -6.31
CA PHE A 316 2.69 0.01 -7.22
C PHE A 316 2.19 -1.31 -7.82
N CYS A 317 1.02 -1.83 -7.44
CA CYS A 317 0.56 -3.16 -7.89
C CYS A 317 0.63 -3.31 -9.41
N SER A 318 0.27 -2.28 -10.17
CA SER A 318 0.32 -2.29 -11.63
C SER A 318 1.75 -2.49 -12.16
N VAL A 319 2.71 -1.68 -11.72
CA VAL A 319 4.11 -1.79 -12.16
C VAL A 319 4.82 -2.99 -11.55
N VAL A 320 4.46 -3.40 -10.33
CA VAL A 320 4.99 -4.64 -9.73
C VAL A 320 4.54 -5.86 -10.53
N GLY A 321 3.31 -5.87 -11.04
CA GLY A 321 2.85 -6.90 -11.97
C GLY A 321 3.72 -6.99 -13.22
N GLU A 322 4.09 -5.84 -13.82
CA GLU A 322 5.01 -5.75 -14.96
C GLU A 322 6.42 -6.27 -14.60
N VAL A 323 6.95 -5.87 -13.44
CA VAL A 323 8.24 -6.36 -12.93
C VAL A 323 8.24 -7.88 -12.74
N MET A 324 7.19 -8.43 -12.10
CA MET A 324 7.11 -9.86 -11.82
C MET A 324 6.93 -10.69 -13.09
N ALA A 325 6.19 -10.15 -14.07
CA ALA A 325 6.06 -10.78 -15.38
C ALA A 325 7.42 -10.84 -16.11
N ASP A 326 8.17 -9.73 -16.14
CA ASP A 326 9.50 -9.66 -16.71
C ASP A 326 10.48 -10.65 -16.05
N LEU A 327 10.50 -10.70 -14.71
CA LEU A 327 11.34 -11.63 -13.96
C LEU A 327 10.99 -13.09 -14.27
N ALA A 328 9.70 -13.42 -14.35
CA ALA A 328 9.26 -14.78 -14.62
C ALA A 328 9.53 -15.22 -16.07
N GLN A 329 9.40 -14.31 -17.04
CA GLN A 329 9.58 -14.62 -18.46
C GLN A 329 11.04 -14.53 -18.91
N ASP A 330 11.69 -13.42 -18.58
CA ASP A 330 12.99 -13.04 -19.14
C ASP A 330 14.15 -13.16 -18.12
N GLY A 331 13.84 -13.46 -16.86
CA GLY A 331 14.81 -13.52 -15.75
C GLY A 331 15.35 -12.15 -15.31
N ARG A 332 14.89 -11.07 -15.91
CA ARG A 332 15.31 -9.70 -15.60
C ARG A 332 14.16 -8.72 -15.87
N SER A 333 14.08 -7.65 -15.10
CA SER A 333 13.11 -6.59 -15.34
C SER A 333 13.69 -5.49 -16.22
N ARG A 334 12.82 -4.86 -17.03
CA ARG A 334 13.10 -3.61 -17.76
C ARG A 334 13.25 -2.41 -16.84
N HIS A 335 12.72 -2.50 -15.60
CA HIS A 335 12.85 -1.49 -14.58
C HIS A 335 14.06 -1.73 -13.69
N ASP A 336 14.66 -0.66 -13.20
CA ASP A 336 15.69 -0.76 -12.15
C ASP A 336 15.03 -1.18 -10.83
N ILE A 337 15.29 -2.41 -10.43
CA ILE A 337 14.79 -3.00 -9.19
C ILE A 337 15.92 -3.41 -8.23
N GLU A 338 17.14 -2.94 -8.49
CA GLU A 338 18.31 -3.31 -7.69
C GLU A 338 18.13 -3.00 -6.20
N PHE A 339 17.52 -1.85 -5.92
CA PHE A 339 17.17 -1.40 -4.57
C PHE A 339 16.25 -2.37 -3.80
N PHE A 340 15.49 -3.22 -4.50
CA PHE A 340 14.49 -4.13 -3.93
C PHE A 340 14.96 -5.58 -3.83
N ARG A 341 16.22 -5.88 -4.22
CA ARG A 341 16.76 -7.23 -4.20
C ARG A 341 17.00 -7.74 -2.80
N LEU A 342 16.81 -9.05 -2.59
CA LEU A 342 17.04 -9.74 -1.30
C LEU A 342 18.48 -9.62 -0.80
N ARG A 343 19.46 -9.54 -1.71
CA ARG A 343 20.88 -9.45 -1.36
C ARG A 343 21.24 -8.26 -0.46
N ARG A 344 20.39 -7.20 -0.42
CA ARG A 344 20.60 -6.05 0.49
C ARG A 344 20.55 -6.44 1.97
N PHE A 345 19.90 -7.54 2.30
CA PHE A 345 19.87 -8.08 3.67
C PHE A 345 21.02 -9.03 4.00
N ALA A 346 21.77 -9.50 2.99
CA ALA A 346 22.90 -10.41 3.19
C ALA A 346 24.16 -9.71 3.72
N ALA A 347 24.25 -8.40 3.63
CA ALA A 347 25.44 -7.62 4.05
C ALA A 347 25.51 -7.28 5.55
N GLY A 348 24.62 -7.85 6.38
CA GLY A 348 24.49 -7.53 7.82
C GLY A 348 24.48 -8.74 8.75
N SER A 349 24.93 -9.93 8.30
CA SER A 349 25.06 -11.12 9.16
C SER A 349 26.51 -11.39 9.54
#